data_f33e7a45bf029655e05f08a1feacfdeb
#
_entry.id   f33e7a45bf029655e05f08a1feacfdeb
#
_cell.length_a   1.000
_cell.length_b   1.000
_cell.length_c   1.000
_cell.angle_alpha   90.00
_cell.angle_beta   90.00
_cell.angle_gamma   90.00
#
_symmetry.space_group_name_H-M   'P 1'
#
loop_
_entity.id
_entity.type
_entity.pdbx_description
1 polymer ?
#
loop_
_entity_poly.entity_id
_entity_poly.type
_entity_poly.pdbx_seq_one_letter_code
_entity_poly.pdbx_strand_id
1 'polypeptide(L)'
;SFLVKGGDSTDSKALSHALHRGTNVAMALTIGGTIGVSYWIFDSATGNPIGIALSVIGGLVVGWALGKTAEFYTSDHFAPVKKIAAQSETGPATTILSGISAGMISVATSVILVIAGIGIAYWGGEETLGNGIYGIAVAAIGMLATTGAVVSVDAYGPIADNAGGIAEMAELDPSVREVTDALDSLGNTTAAIAKGFAVGSAALTALALFKSFEYAVAQAGGSLELNVGEVDVFIGLFLGAGLPFLFAALTIDAVGRAATAMIEEVRRQFRDIPGLRDGQPGVVPDSARCVAISTEASLKEMIIPGSLAVVVPLVVGFIDIDALGGLLAGALVTGFALAIFMANAGGAWDNAKKYIEAGHHGGKGSDPHKAAVVGDTVGDPFKDTSGPAMNILLKVMTIVSLVFASAFV
;
A
#
# COMPACT_ATOMS: atom_id res chain seq x y z
N SER A 1 -20.68 2.05 8.58
CA SER A 1 -20.77 0.74 9.24
C SER A 1 -22.19 0.16 9.23
N PHE A 2 -23.25 0.93 9.49
CA PHE A 2 -24.65 0.40 9.54
C PHE A 2 -25.13 -0.25 8.24
N LEU A 3 -24.50 0.04 7.10
CA LEU A 3 -24.82 -0.50 5.79
C LEU A 3 -24.07 -1.80 5.47
N VAL A 4 -23.07 -2.14 6.26
CA VAL A 4 -22.28 -3.37 6.10
C VAL A 4 -23.01 -4.50 6.82
N LYS A 5 -23.72 -5.35 6.05
CA LYS A 5 -24.46 -6.50 6.56
C LYS A 5 -24.16 -7.69 5.67
N GLY A 6 -23.43 -8.68 6.20
CA GLY A 6 -22.98 -9.86 5.46
C GLY A 6 -23.97 -11.06 5.57
N GLY A 7 -24.87 -11.06 6.54
CA GLY A 7 -25.67 -12.26 6.87
C GLY A 7 -24.78 -13.41 7.35
N ASP A 8 -25.30 -14.64 7.30
CA ASP A 8 -24.61 -15.87 7.74
C ASP A 8 -23.85 -16.57 6.59
N SER A 9 -23.57 -15.86 5.49
CA SER A 9 -22.90 -16.42 4.32
C SER A 9 -21.38 -16.41 4.48
N THR A 10 -20.73 -17.52 4.22
CA THR A 10 -19.26 -17.66 4.09
C THR A 10 -18.78 -17.45 2.65
N ASP A 11 -19.71 -17.18 1.71
CA ASP A 11 -19.34 -16.90 0.32
C ASP A 11 -18.54 -15.59 0.21
N SER A 12 -17.33 -15.69 -0.26
CA SER A 12 -16.39 -14.59 -0.42
C SER A 12 -16.95 -13.41 -1.25
N LYS A 13 -17.81 -13.69 -2.26
CA LYS A 13 -18.47 -12.63 -3.04
C LYS A 13 -19.53 -11.89 -2.23
N ALA A 14 -20.31 -12.60 -1.43
CA ALA A 14 -21.33 -11.98 -0.57
C ALA A 14 -20.67 -11.07 0.47
N LEU A 15 -19.58 -11.54 1.08
CA LEU A 15 -18.79 -10.80 2.07
C LEU A 15 -18.13 -9.55 1.43
N SER A 16 -17.51 -9.70 0.26
CA SER A 16 -16.93 -8.58 -0.50
C SER A 16 -18.00 -7.53 -0.86
N HIS A 17 -19.16 -7.94 -1.33
CA HIS A 17 -20.27 -7.04 -1.61
C HIS A 17 -20.76 -6.29 -0.37
N ALA A 18 -20.81 -6.94 0.79
CA ALA A 18 -21.20 -6.31 2.04
C ALA A 18 -20.23 -5.19 2.44
N LEU A 19 -18.91 -5.43 2.34
CA LEU A 19 -17.87 -4.46 2.64
C LEU A 19 -17.91 -3.27 1.66
N HIS A 20 -18.01 -3.55 0.36
CA HIS A 20 -18.07 -2.50 -0.67
C HIS A 20 -19.34 -1.65 -0.62
N ARG A 21 -20.45 -2.15 -0.04
CA ARG A 21 -21.70 -1.37 0.06
C ARG A 21 -21.50 -0.07 0.84
N GLY A 22 -20.77 -0.11 1.97
CA GLY A 22 -20.46 1.08 2.76
C GLY A 22 -19.63 2.10 1.99
N THR A 23 -18.59 1.63 1.31
CA THR A 23 -17.71 2.45 0.50
C THR A 23 -18.43 3.08 -0.69
N ASN A 24 -19.26 2.30 -1.41
CA ASN A 24 -20.03 2.78 -2.56
C ASN A 24 -21.04 3.88 -2.19
N VAL A 25 -21.72 3.73 -1.04
CA VAL A 25 -22.62 4.79 -0.54
C VAL A 25 -21.85 6.04 -0.14
N ALA A 26 -20.70 5.89 0.52
CA ALA A 26 -19.82 7.04 0.84
C ALA A 26 -19.38 7.76 -0.43
N MET A 27 -18.99 7.03 -1.48
CA MET A 27 -18.64 7.60 -2.78
C MET A 27 -19.80 8.40 -3.39
N ALA A 28 -21.00 7.84 -3.41
CA ALA A 28 -22.18 8.51 -3.97
C ALA A 28 -22.51 9.80 -3.22
N LEU A 29 -22.41 9.77 -1.88
CA LEU A 29 -22.64 10.97 -1.04
C LEU A 29 -21.53 12.02 -1.27
N THR A 30 -20.28 11.60 -1.44
CA THR A 30 -19.15 12.49 -1.76
C THR A 30 -19.38 13.17 -3.11
N ILE A 31 -19.77 12.43 -4.14
CA ILE A 31 -20.07 12.99 -5.47
C ILE A 31 -21.17 14.06 -5.38
N GLY A 32 -22.29 13.72 -4.76
CA GLY A 32 -23.41 14.68 -4.60
C GLY A 32 -23.01 15.91 -3.78
N GLY A 33 -22.32 15.69 -2.65
CA GLY A 33 -21.81 16.77 -1.80
C GLY A 33 -20.81 17.67 -2.51
N THR A 34 -19.88 17.10 -3.26
CA THR A 34 -18.87 17.85 -4.02
C THR A 34 -19.51 18.75 -5.06
N ILE A 35 -20.47 18.24 -5.83
CA ILE A 35 -21.20 19.04 -6.81
C ILE A 35 -21.91 20.22 -6.10
N GLY A 36 -22.66 19.94 -5.02
CA GLY A 36 -23.34 20.97 -4.26
C GLY A 36 -22.40 22.04 -3.70
N VAL A 37 -21.28 21.63 -3.10
CA VAL A 37 -20.29 22.55 -2.53
C VAL A 37 -19.58 23.35 -3.62
N SER A 38 -19.26 22.74 -4.77
CA SER A 38 -18.64 23.46 -5.89
C SER A 38 -19.55 24.59 -6.41
N TYR A 39 -20.83 24.31 -6.60
CA TYR A 39 -21.79 25.34 -7.02
C TYR A 39 -22.11 26.37 -5.93
N TRP A 40 -21.87 26.06 -4.66
CA TRP A 40 -22.05 27.00 -3.56
C TRP A 40 -20.88 27.98 -3.40
N ILE A 41 -19.64 27.46 -3.64
CA ILE A 41 -18.42 28.27 -3.44
C ILE A 41 -18.04 29.04 -4.71
N PHE A 42 -18.17 28.41 -5.87
CA PHE A 42 -17.77 28.98 -7.16
C PHE A 42 -19.00 29.37 -7.95
N ASP A 43 -19.03 30.62 -8.39
CA ASP A 43 -20.05 31.14 -9.29
C ASP A 43 -19.51 31.33 -10.71
N SER A 44 -20.33 31.71 -11.63
CA SER A 44 -19.95 31.94 -13.02
C SER A 44 -18.93 33.09 -13.21
N ALA A 45 -18.73 33.94 -12.19
CA ALA A 45 -17.74 34.99 -12.24
C ALA A 45 -16.34 34.50 -11.85
N THR A 46 -16.25 33.43 -11.07
CA THR A 46 -14.98 32.79 -10.67
C THR A 46 -14.53 31.68 -11.62
N GLY A 47 -15.40 31.22 -12.52
CA GLY A 47 -15.14 30.14 -13.47
C GLY A 47 -16.24 29.09 -13.50
N ASN A 48 -16.03 27.99 -14.20
CA ASN A 48 -17.02 26.91 -14.28
C ASN A 48 -16.97 26.00 -13.03
N PRO A 49 -17.98 26.05 -12.10
CA PRO A 49 -17.97 25.27 -10.88
C PRO A 49 -17.82 23.75 -11.09
N ILE A 50 -18.25 23.25 -12.25
CA ILE A 50 -18.18 21.82 -12.57
C ILE A 50 -16.75 21.33 -12.70
N GLY A 51 -15.79 22.18 -13.08
CA GLY A 51 -14.39 21.79 -13.25
C GLY A 51 -13.79 21.27 -11.94
N ILE A 52 -13.94 22.00 -10.83
CA ILE A 52 -13.46 21.55 -9.51
C ILE A 52 -14.21 20.30 -9.04
N ALA A 53 -15.54 20.24 -9.28
CA ALA A 53 -16.30 19.02 -8.97
C ALA A 53 -15.76 17.81 -9.73
N LEU A 54 -15.44 17.97 -11.02
CA LEU A 54 -14.85 16.89 -11.85
C LEU A 54 -13.44 16.52 -11.39
N SER A 55 -12.63 17.47 -10.91
CA SER A 55 -11.32 17.16 -10.32
C SER A 55 -11.46 16.22 -9.09
N VAL A 56 -12.35 16.55 -8.16
CA VAL A 56 -12.60 15.75 -6.95
C VAL A 56 -13.19 14.37 -7.31
N ILE A 57 -14.19 14.36 -8.20
CA ILE A 57 -14.83 13.12 -8.67
C ILE A 57 -13.82 12.26 -9.45
N GLY A 58 -12.98 12.87 -10.27
CA GLY A 58 -11.90 12.21 -11.00
C GLY A 58 -10.94 11.50 -10.04
N GLY A 59 -10.49 12.19 -8.99
CA GLY A 59 -9.69 11.58 -7.92
C GLY A 59 -10.39 10.38 -7.27
N LEU A 60 -11.66 10.53 -6.90
CA LEU A 60 -12.46 9.48 -6.31
C LEU A 60 -12.60 8.25 -7.22
N VAL A 61 -12.90 8.47 -8.50
CA VAL A 61 -13.05 7.40 -9.51
C VAL A 61 -11.72 6.69 -9.75
N VAL A 62 -10.62 7.43 -9.84
CA VAL A 62 -9.27 6.84 -10.00
C VAL A 62 -8.89 6.02 -8.76
N GLY A 63 -9.18 6.52 -7.55
CA GLY A 63 -8.99 5.73 -6.32
C GLY A 63 -9.76 4.41 -6.34
N TRP A 64 -11.03 4.45 -6.72
CA TRP A 64 -11.85 3.27 -6.90
C TRP A 64 -11.29 2.32 -7.97
N ALA A 65 -10.84 2.84 -9.12
CA ALA A 65 -10.28 2.04 -10.20
C ALA A 65 -8.94 1.39 -9.80
N LEU A 66 -8.09 2.09 -9.05
CA LEU A 66 -6.87 1.53 -8.46
C LEU A 66 -7.20 0.38 -7.49
N GLY A 67 -8.22 0.55 -6.67
CA GLY A 67 -8.72 -0.52 -5.81
C GLY A 67 -9.21 -1.74 -6.61
N LYS A 68 -9.96 -1.52 -7.69
CA LYS A 68 -10.40 -2.61 -8.59
C LYS A 68 -9.25 -3.29 -9.33
N THR A 69 -8.20 -2.54 -9.66
CA THR A 69 -6.97 -3.11 -10.22
C THR A 69 -6.26 -4.00 -9.19
N ALA A 70 -6.11 -3.54 -7.96
CA ALA A 70 -5.53 -4.35 -6.89
C ALA A 70 -6.36 -5.63 -6.65
N GLU A 71 -7.69 -5.53 -6.55
CA GLU A 71 -8.59 -6.67 -6.43
C GLU A 71 -8.40 -7.69 -7.57
N PHE A 72 -8.31 -7.23 -8.82
CA PHE A 72 -8.09 -8.10 -9.98
C PHE A 72 -6.78 -8.90 -9.89
N TYR A 73 -5.71 -8.28 -9.40
CA TYR A 73 -4.40 -8.95 -9.30
C TYR A 73 -4.22 -9.79 -8.05
N THR A 74 -5.00 -9.53 -6.98
CA THR A 74 -4.79 -10.18 -5.67
C THR A 74 -5.90 -11.13 -5.23
N SER A 75 -7.09 -11.07 -5.84
CA SER A 75 -8.18 -11.96 -5.45
C SER A 75 -8.12 -13.32 -6.16
N ASP A 76 -8.40 -14.38 -5.44
CA ASP A 76 -8.47 -15.77 -5.88
C ASP A 76 -9.57 -16.04 -6.92
N HIS A 77 -10.50 -15.09 -7.09
CA HIS A 77 -11.51 -15.18 -8.14
C HIS A 77 -10.96 -14.95 -9.54
N PHE A 78 -9.85 -14.24 -9.68
CA PHE A 78 -9.29 -13.80 -10.94
C PHE A 78 -8.09 -14.64 -11.42
N ALA A 79 -7.82 -14.52 -12.72
CA ALA A 79 -6.79 -15.31 -13.39
C ALA A 79 -5.37 -15.12 -12.83
N PRO A 80 -4.90 -13.93 -12.40
CA PRO A 80 -3.52 -13.78 -11.92
C PRO A 80 -3.20 -14.69 -10.73
N VAL A 81 -4.06 -14.74 -9.71
CA VAL A 81 -3.87 -15.58 -8.52
C VAL A 81 -3.93 -17.08 -8.88
N LYS A 82 -4.93 -17.48 -9.69
CA LYS A 82 -5.05 -18.86 -10.17
C LYS A 82 -3.83 -19.30 -10.98
N LYS A 83 -3.24 -18.40 -11.76
CA LYS A 83 -2.01 -18.67 -12.50
C LYS A 83 -0.83 -18.90 -11.55
N ILE A 84 -0.69 -18.12 -10.49
CA ILE A 84 0.37 -18.33 -9.48
C ILE A 84 0.18 -19.69 -8.81
N ALA A 85 -1.05 -20.03 -8.41
CA ALA A 85 -1.38 -21.32 -7.82
C ALA A 85 -1.04 -22.49 -8.77
N ALA A 86 -1.37 -22.38 -10.06
CA ALA A 86 -0.99 -23.39 -11.06
C ALA A 86 0.53 -23.52 -11.25
N GLN A 87 1.27 -22.40 -11.19
CA GLN A 87 2.73 -22.43 -11.27
C GLN A 87 3.39 -23.09 -10.04
N SER A 88 2.68 -23.18 -8.93
CA SER A 88 3.15 -23.88 -7.73
C SER A 88 3.27 -25.40 -7.93
N GLU A 89 2.58 -25.97 -8.92
CA GLU A 89 2.76 -27.38 -9.32
C GLU A 89 4.17 -27.68 -9.85
N THR A 90 4.80 -26.66 -10.45
CA THR A 90 6.18 -26.80 -10.97
C THR A 90 7.23 -26.60 -9.87
N GLY A 91 6.90 -25.81 -8.83
CA GLY A 91 7.75 -25.57 -7.67
C GLY A 91 7.87 -24.10 -7.24
N PRO A 92 8.65 -23.83 -6.19
CA PRO A 92 8.73 -22.50 -5.59
C PRO A 92 9.32 -21.43 -6.51
N ALA A 93 10.27 -21.77 -7.38
CA ALA A 93 10.88 -20.80 -8.28
C ALA A 93 9.85 -20.21 -9.27
N THR A 94 9.04 -21.07 -9.88
CA THR A 94 7.98 -20.64 -10.81
C THR A 94 6.85 -19.90 -10.10
N THR A 95 6.54 -20.25 -8.87
CA THR A 95 5.61 -19.54 -8.00
C THR A 95 6.08 -18.10 -7.77
N ILE A 96 7.35 -17.93 -7.35
CA ILE A 96 7.95 -16.61 -7.12
C ILE A 96 7.95 -15.78 -8.41
N LEU A 97 8.44 -16.32 -9.52
CA LEU A 97 8.49 -15.61 -10.80
C LEU A 97 7.10 -15.19 -11.29
N SER A 98 6.08 -16.04 -11.09
CA SER A 98 4.71 -15.73 -11.49
C SER A 98 4.11 -14.56 -10.70
N GLY A 99 4.35 -14.48 -9.39
CA GLY A 99 3.90 -13.37 -8.57
C GLY A 99 4.65 -12.07 -8.85
N ILE A 100 5.98 -12.14 -9.08
CA ILE A 100 6.76 -10.97 -9.55
C ILE A 100 6.16 -10.43 -10.85
N SER A 101 5.89 -11.30 -11.82
CA SER A 101 5.29 -10.91 -13.10
C SER A 101 3.92 -10.26 -12.92
N ALA A 102 3.05 -10.86 -12.10
CA ALA A 102 1.72 -10.30 -11.81
C ALA A 102 1.79 -8.91 -11.17
N GLY A 103 2.67 -8.75 -10.18
CA GLY A 103 2.92 -7.47 -9.54
C GLY A 103 3.44 -6.41 -10.52
N MET A 104 4.43 -6.74 -11.36
CA MET A 104 4.97 -5.82 -12.37
C MET A 104 3.91 -5.37 -13.38
N ILE A 105 3.07 -6.27 -13.87
CA ILE A 105 2.00 -5.93 -14.81
C ILE A 105 0.98 -4.99 -14.14
N SER A 106 0.69 -5.19 -12.87
CA SER A 106 -0.24 -4.35 -12.10
C SER A 106 0.22 -2.89 -12.00
N VAL A 107 1.54 -2.65 -12.00
CA VAL A 107 2.12 -1.30 -12.00
C VAL A 107 1.72 -0.54 -13.27
N ALA A 108 1.83 -1.19 -14.44
CA ALA A 108 1.51 -0.53 -15.72
C ALA A 108 0.05 -0.03 -15.75
N THR A 109 -0.90 -0.87 -15.32
CA THR A 109 -2.32 -0.49 -15.23
C THR A 109 -2.52 0.68 -14.25
N SER A 110 -1.88 0.61 -13.08
CA SER A 110 -2.00 1.64 -12.05
C SER A 110 -1.40 2.99 -12.50
N VAL A 111 -0.26 2.97 -13.21
CA VAL A 111 0.35 4.17 -13.79
C VAL A 111 -0.59 4.85 -14.77
N ILE A 112 -1.22 4.09 -15.68
CA ILE A 112 -2.19 4.65 -16.66
C ILE A 112 -3.37 5.32 -15.94
N LEU A 113 -3.90 4.69 -14.89
CA LEU A 113 -5.00 5.26 -14.10
C LEU A 113 -4.61 6.57 -13.41
N VAL A 114 -3.40 6.62 -12.82
CA VAL A 114 -2.89 7.85 -12.17
C VAL A 114 -2.68 8.96 -13.19
N ILE A 115 -2.10 8.66 -14.36
CA ILE A 115 -1.93 9.64 -15.45
C ILE A 115 -3.29 10.22 -15.88
N ALA A 116 -4.30 9.35 -16.07
CA ALA A 116 -5.65 9.80 -16.39
C ALA A 116 -6.23 10.69 -15.29
N GLY A 117 -6.02 10.31 -14.02
CA GLY A 117 -6.45 11.10 -12.85
C GLY A 117 -5.82 12.48 -12.80
N ILE A 118 -4.50 12.56 -13.00
CA ILE A 118 -3.77 13.82 -13.07
C ILE A 118 -4.32 14.70 -14.20
N GLY A 119 -4.54 14.13 -15.39
CA GLY A 119 -5.06 14.86 -16.55
C GLY A 119 -6.46 15.45 -16.29
N ILE A 120 -7.40 14.64 -15.78
CA ILE A 120 -8.76 15.09 -15.45
C ILE A 120 -8.72 16.17 -14.36
N ALA A 121 -7.92 15.96 -13.32
CA ALA A 121 -7.80 16.88 -12.20
C ALA A 121 -7.20 18.22 -12.63
N TYR A 122 -6.14 18.20 -13.41
CA TYR A 122 -5.49 19.39 -13.95
C TYR A 122 -6.46 20.18 -14.83
N TRP A 123 -7.11 19.52 -15.78
CA TRP A 123 -8.11 20.16 -16.65
C TRP A 123 -9.23 20.82 -15.84
N GLY A 124 -9.80 20.14 -14.84
CA GLY A 124 -10.87 20.68 -14.02
C GLY A 124 -10.45 21.91 -13.18
N GLY A 125 -9.20 21.94 -12.70
CA GLY A 125 -8.63 23.09 -12.01
C GLY A 125 -8.43 24.29 -12.95
N GLU A 126 -7.94 24.06 -14.17
CA GLU A 126 -7.79 25.09 -15.21
C GLU A 126 -9.16 25.72 -15.57
N GLU A 127 -10.18 24.90 -15.82
CA GLU A 127 -11.51 25.35 -16.22
C GLU A 127 -12.21 26.21 -15.15
N THR A 128 -11.95 25.98 -13.85
CA THR A 128 -12.60 26.72 -12.76
C THR A 128 -11.78 27.93 -12.33
N LEU A 129 -10.47 27.76 -12.15
CA LEU A 129 -9.63 28.76 -11.47
C LEU A 129 -8.42 29.21 -12.30
N GLY A 130 -8.21 28.67 -13.51
CA GLY A 130 -6.94 28.84 -14.25
C GLY A 130 -5.76 28.25 -13.48
N ASN A 131 -5.97 27.23 -12.65
CA ASN A 131 -4.95 26.63 -11.80
C ASN A 131 -5.13 25.11 -11.73
N GLY A 132 -4.52 24.38 -12.67
CA GLY A 132 -4.60 22.94 -12.75
C GLY A 132 -3.99 22.22 -11.55
N ILE A 133 -2.96 22.80 -10.90
CA ILE A 133 -2.35 22.23 -9.71
C ILE A 133 -3.33 22.22 -8.52
N TYR A 134 -4.13 23.26 -8.38
CA TYR A 134 -5.20 23.25 -7.38
C TYR A 134 -6.21 22.12 -7.67
N GLY A 135 -6.54 21.88 -8.94
CA GLY A 135 -7.35 20.74 -9.35
C GLY A 135 -6.77 19.39 -8.91
N ILE A 136 -5.45 19.20 -9.05
CA ILE A 136 -4.76 17.98 -8.59
C ILE A 136 -4.82 17.86 -7.06
N ALA A 137 -4.62 18.96 -6.33
CA ALA A 137 -4.69 18.94 -4.87
C ALA A 137 -6.09 18.54 -4.36
N VAL A 138 -7.16 19.09 -4.94
CA VAL A 138 -8.53 18.72 -4.55
C VAL A 138 -8.92 17.30 -5.03
N ALA A 139 -8.35 16.84 -6.13
CA ALA A 139 -8.51 15.43 -6.56
C ALA A 139 -7.90 14.45 -5.56
N ALA A 140 -6.74 14.78 -4.97
CA ALA A 140 -6.15 14.00 -3.89
C ALA A 140 -7.09 13.93 -2.66
N ILE A 141 -7.76 15.05 -2.31
CA ILE A 141 -8.77 15.07 -1.25
C ILE A 141 -9.97 14.19 -1.65
N GLY A 142 -10.42 14.29 -2.90
CA GLY A 142 -11.52 13.45 -3.43
C GLY A 142 -11.19 11.96 -3.32
N MET A 143 -9.99 11.57 -3.70
CA MET A 143 -9.51 10.19 -3.54
C MET A 143 -9.55 9.76 -2.07
N LEU A 144 -9.17 10.62 -1.13
CA LEU A 144 -9.15 10.32 0.30
C LEU A 144 -10.55 10.36 0.97
N ALA A 145 -11.59 10.78 0.28
CA ALA A 145 -12.93 10.92 0.86
C ALA A 145 -13.52 9.61 1.43
N THR A 146 -13.11 8.47 0.91
CA THR A 146 -13.54 7.14 1.39
C THR A 146 -12.54 6.46 2.32
N THR A 147 -11.46 7.15 2.71
CA THR A 147 -10.35 6.58 3.50
C THR A 147 -10.83 5.96 4.79
N GLY A 148 -11.76 6.59 5.52
CA GLY A 148 -12.29 6.04 6.77
C GLY A 148 -12.92 4.66 6.58
N ALA A 149 -13.67 4.42 5.49
CA ALA A 149 -14.23 3.12 5.18
C ALA A 149 -13.14 2.13 4.73
N VAL A 150 -12.25 2.55 3.85
CA VAL A 150 -11.19 1.70 3.28
C VAL A 150 -10.21 1.25 4.37
N VAL A 151 -9.75 2.15 5.24
CA VAL A 151 -8.82 1.81 6.35
C VAL A 151 -9.50 0.95 7.42
N SER A 152 -10.81 1.15 7.68
CA SER A 152 -11.54 0.27 8.58
C SER A 152 -11.63 -1.17 8.05
N VAL A 153 -11.76 -1.33 6.74
CA VAL A 153 -11.75 -2.64 6.08
C VAL A 153 -10.34 -3.22 6.02
N ASP A 154 -9.31 -2.40 5.82
CA ASP A 154 -7.90 -2.83 5.86
C ASP A 154 -7.53 -3.40 7.25
N ALA A 155 -7.90 -2.70 8.33
CA ALA A 155 -7.66 -3.15 9.71
C ALA A 155 -8.33 -4.50 10.05
N TYR A 156 -9.37 -4.87 9.34
CA TYR A 156 -10.04 -6.16 9.48
C TYR A 156 -9.16 -7.35 9.04
N GLY A 157 -8.33 -7.20 7.98
CA GLY A 157 -7.48 -8.27 7.44
C GLY A 157 -6.60 -8.94 8.51
N PRO A 158 -5.71 -8.21 9.21
CA PRO A 158 -4.88 -8.76 10.28
C PRO A 158 -5.68 -9.40 11.43
N ILE A 159 -6.89 -8.92 11.69
CA ILE A 159 -7.77 -9.52 12.71
C ILE A 159 -8.25 -10.90 12.25
N ALA A 160 -8.66 -11.02 10.99
CA ALA A 160 -9.12 -12.27 10.42
C ALA A 160 -7.99 -13.32 10.33
N ASP A 161 -6.81 -12.91 9.90
CA ASP A 161 -5.60 -13.75 9.83
C ASP A 161 -5.22 -14.29 11.22
N ASN A 162 -5.12 -13.41 12.23
CA ASN A 162 -4.84 -13.82 13.59
C ASN A 162 -5.95 -14.74 14.17
N ALA A 163 -7.21 -14.48 13.87
CA ALA A 163 -8.31 -15.35 14.29
C ALA A 163 -8.18 -16.74 13.68
N GLY A 164 -7.79 -16.84 12.41
CA GLY A 164 -7.48 -18.10 11.74
C GLY A 164 -6.33 -18.85 12.39
N GLY A 165 -5.24 -18.16 12.72
CA GLY A 165 -4.10 -18.72 13.45
C GLY A 165 -4.49 -19.26 14.82
N ILE A 166 -5.30 -18.53 15.58
CA ILE A 166 -5.81 -18.98 16.88
C ILE A 166 -6.69 -20.23 16.73
N ALA A 167 -7.60 -20.24 15.74
CA ALA A 167 -8.47 -21.37 15.49
C ALA A 167 -7.68 -22.65 15.14
N GLU A 168 -6.62 -22.50 14.33
CA GLU A 168 -5.72 -23.61 13.98
C GLU A 168 -4.92 -24.12 15.18
N MET A 169 -4.28 -23.22 15.92
CA MET A 169 -3.46 -23.60 17.09
C MET A 169 -4.27 -24.15 18.24
N ALA A 170 -5.54 -23.76 18.38
CA ALA A 170 -6.47 -24.26 19.38
C ALA A 170 -7.19 -25.54 18.94
N GLU A 171 -6.89 -26.05 17.74
CA GLU A 171 -7.53 -27.25 17.15
C GLU A 171 -9.06 -27.17 17.18
N LEU A 172 -9.62 -25.99 16.86
CA LEU A 172 -11.07 -25.79 16.81
C LEU A 172 -11.70 -26.60 15.66
N ASP A 173 -13.02 -26.73 15.70
CA ASP A 173 -13.77 -27.42 14.65
C ASP A 173 -13.41 -26.88 13.25
N PRO A 174 -13.20 -27.74 12.23
CA PRO A 174 -12.84 -27.34 10.88
C PRO A 174 -13.76 -26.28 10.27
N SER A 175 -15.05 -26.24 10.65
CA SER A 175 -16.00 -25.23 10.21
C SER A 175 -15.61 -23.80 10.64
N VAL A 176 -14.93 -23.66 11.77
CA VAL A 176 -14.40 -22.36 12.23
C VAL A 176 -13.28 -21.89 11.32
N ARG A 177 -12.39 -22.83 10.91
CA ARG A 177 -11.31 -22.53 9.95
C ARG A 177 -11.85 -22.11 8.58
N GLU A 178 -12.90 -22.79 8.10
CA GLU A 178 -13.53 -22.43 6.83
C GLU A 178 -13.98 -20.96 6.81
N VAL A 179 -14.60 -20.51 7.92
CA VAL A 179 -15.03 -19.12 8.07
C VAL A 179 -13.83 -18.16 8.16
N THR A 180 -12.85 -18.46 9.02
CA THR A 180 -11.70 -17.58 9.23
C THR A 180 -10.82 -17.49 7.99
N ASP A 181 -10.64 -18.56 7.23
CA ASP A 181 -9.86 -18.58 5.99
C ASP A 181 -10.54 -17.78 4.86
N ALA A 182 -11.88 -17.86 4.77
CA ALA A 182 -12.63 -17.04 3.82
C ALA A 182 -12.52 -15.55 4.15
N LEU A 183 -12.56 -15.20 5.43
CA LEU A 183 -12.40 -13.85 5.92
C LEU A 183 -10.97 -13.34 5.72
N ASP A 184 -9.94 -14.16 5.93
CA ASP A 184 -8.54 -13.82 5.75
C ASP A 184 -8.19 -13.59 4.27
N SER A 185 -8.63 -14.46 3.35
CA SER A 185 -8.47 -14.24 1.90
C SER A 185 -9.08 -12.92 1.44
N LEU A 186 -10.24 -12.55 1.99
CA LEU A 186 -10.85 -11.25 1.74
C LEU A 186 -10.01 -10.12 2.36
N GLY A 187 -9.42 -10.33 3.54
CA GLY A 187 -8.53 -9.42 4.22
C GLY A 187 -7.30 -9.05 3.36
N ASN A 188 -6.64 -10.05 2.79
CA ASN A 188 -5.49 -9.85 1.89
C ASN A 188 -5.84 -9.00 0.66
N THR A 189 -6.99 -9.26 0.05
CA THR A 189 -7.47 -8.46 -1.09
C THR A 189 -7.81 -7.03 -0.67
N THR A 190 -8.49 -6.83 0.45
CA THR A 190 -8.85 -5.50 0.95
C THR A 190 -7.64 -4.69 1.39
N ALA A 191 -6.62 -5.34 1.96
CA ALA A 191 -5.34 -4.71 2.27
C ALA A 191 -4.61 -4.22 1.00
N ALA A 192 -4.60 -5.01 -0.08
CA ALA A 192 -4.03 -4.58 -1.36
C ALA A 192 -4.82 -3.40 -1.97
N ILE A 193 -6.16 -3.41 -1.87
CA ILE A 193 -7.02 -2.31 -2.30
C ILE A 193 -6.68 -1.03 -1.52
N ALA A 194 -6.58 -1.11 -0.19
CA ALA A 194 -6.26 0.02 0.67
C ALA A 194 -4.87 0.60 0.37
N LYS A 195 -3.88 -0.27 0.15
CA LYS A 195 -2.51 0.13 -0.22
C LYS A 195 -2.46 0.78 -1.60
N GLY A 196 -3.13 0.23 -2.60
CA GLY A 196 -3.24 0.82 -3.94
C GLY A 196 -3.86 2.23 -3.90
N PHE A 197 -4.91 2.39 -3.13
CA PHE A 197 -5.58 3.65 -2.86
C PHE A 197 -4.66 4.67 -2.13
N ALA A 198 -3.96 4.24 -1.08
CA ALA A 198 -3.04 5.07 -0.31
C ALA A 198 -1.86 5.56 -1.17
N VAL A 199 -1.29 4.69 -2.00
CA VAL A 199 -0.16 5.02 -2.89
C VAL A 199 -0.61 5.93 -4.02
N GLY A 200 -1.79 5.71 -4.62
CA GLY A 200 -2.37 6.60 -5.63
C GLY A 200 -2.62 8.01 -5.09
N SER A 201 -3.22 8.12 -3.89
CA SER A 201 -3.41 9.43 -3.24
C SER A 201 -2.09 10.10 -2.88
N ALA A 202 -1.06 9.32 -2.52
CA ALA A 202 0.27 9.85 -2.26
C ALA A 202 0.90 10.47 -3.51
N ALA A 203 0.71 9.85 -4.68
CA ALA A 203 1.24 10.39 -5.93
C ALA A 203 0.63 11.75 -6.27
N LEU A 204 -0.68 11.91 -6.17
CA LEU A 204 -1.35 13.19 -6.40
C LEU A 204 -0.97 14.23 -5.34
N THR A 205 -0.93 13.84 -4.07
CA THR A 205 -0.53 14.73 -2.97
C THR A 205 0.92 15.18 -3.11
N ALA A 206 1.85 14.27 -3.45
CA ALA A 206 3.26 14.59 -3.63
C ALA A 206 3.46 15.59 -4.77
N LEU A 207 2.72 15.45 -5.88
CA LEU A 207 2.78 16.41 -6.99
C LEU A 207 2.29 17.81 -6.55
N ALA A 208 1.20 17.88 -5.77
CA ALA A 208 0.71 19.15 -5.23
C ALA A 208 1.69 19.78 -4.22
N LEU A 209 2.26 18.97 -3.33
CA LEU A 209 3.27 19.42 -2.35
C LEU A 209 4.57 19.86 -3.04
N PHE A 210 4.95 19.19 -4.12
CA PHE A 210 6.10 19.56 -4.91
C PHE A 210 5.95 20.98 -5.49
N LYS A 211 4.76 21.30 -6.02
CA LYS A 211 4.46 22.68 -6.47
C LYS A 211 4.41 23.67 -5.29
N SER A 212 3.98 23.25 -4.13
CA SER A 212 4.03 24.06 -2.92
C SER A 212 5.48 24.33 -2.48
N PHE A 213 6.37 23.37 -2.65
CA PHE A 213 7.80 23.51 -2.40
C PHE A 213 8.42 24.53 -3.36
N GLU A 214 8.17 24.43 -4.67
CA GLU A 214 8.63 25.42 -5.67
C GLU A 214 8.15 26.84 -5.31
N TYR A 215 6.89 26.97 -4.89
CA TYR A 215 6.33 28.25 -4.46
C TYR A 215 7.01 28.79 -3.17
N ALA A 216 7.28 27.92 -2.20
CA ALA A 216 7.96 28.31 -0.96
C ALA A 216 9.40 28.76 -1.21
N VAL A 217 10.12 28.10 -2.12
CA VAL A 217 11.46 28.52 -2.58
C VAL A 217 11.40 29.90 -3.22
N ALA A 218 10.45 30.15 -4.12
CA ALA A 218 10.30 31.45 -4.77
C ALA A 218 9.95 32.55 -3.76
N GLN A 219 9.11 32.28 -2.76
CA GLN A 219 8.82 33.24 -1.69
C GLN A 219 10.04 33.55 -0.81
N ALA A 220 10.94 32.60 -0.62
CA ALA A 220 12.20 32.81 0.10
C ALA A 220 13.25 33.58 -0.72
N GLY A 221 12.97 33.90 -1.99
CA GLY A 221 13.87 34.65 -2.88
C GLY A 221 14.75 33.77 -3.76
N GLY A 222 14.58 32.44 -3.73
CA GLY A 222 15.24 31.48 -4.60
C GLY A 222 14.48 31.24 -5.90
N SER A 223 15.08 30.44 -6.77
CA SER A 223 14.42 29.86 -7.96
C SER A 223 14.65 28.38 -7.98
N LEU A 224 13.66 27.62 -8.42
CA LEU A 224 13.74 26.18 -8.66
C LEU A 224 13.45 25.94 -10.14
N GLU A 225 14.46 25.48 -10.87
CA GLU A 225 14.34 25.18 -12.30
C GLU A 225 14.48 23.68 -12.55
N LEU A 226 13.37 23.03 -12.85
CA LEU A 226 13.31 21.59 -13.09
C LEU A 226 13.46 21.26 -14.57
N ASN A 227 14.63 21.53 -15.09
CA ASN A 227 15.00 21.12 -16.44
C ASN A 227 15.79 19.79 -16.36
N VAL A 228 15.19 18.71 -16.86
CA VAL A 228 15.82 17.38 -16.88
C VAL A 228 17.12 17.34 -17.69
N GLY A 229 17.36 18.34 -18.54
CA GLY A 229 18.62 18.51 -19.26
C GLY A 229 19.77 19.06 -18.40
N GLU A 230 19.47 19.63 -17.23
CA GLU A 230 20.49 20.14 -16.32
C GLU A 230 21.10 19.00 -15.49
N VAL A 231 22.42 19.07 -15.26
CA VAL A 231 23.16 17.98 -14.63
C VAL A 231 22.73 17.76 -13.19
N ASP A 232 22.48 18.83 -12.44
CA ASP A 232 22.12 18.78 -11.03
C ASP A 232 20.74 18.16 -10.83
N VAL A 233 19.74 18.55 -11.63
CA VAL A 233 18.41 17.91 -11.66
C VAL A 233 18.52 16.43 -12.02
N PHE A 234 19.38 16.09 -12.99
CA PHE A 234 19.55 14.70 -13.43
C PHE A 234 20.22 13.84 -12.36
N ILE A 235 21.25 14.36 -11.66
CA ILE A 235 21.86 13.70 -10.51
C ILE A 235 20.82 13.45 -9.42
N GLY A 236 20.04 14.48 -9.07
CA GLY A 236 18.95 14.36 -8.11
C GLY A 236 17.94 13.28 -8.49
N LEU A 237 17.52 13.26 -9.77
CA LEU A 237 16.58 12.28 -10.31
C LEU A 237 17.08 10.84 -10.13
N PHE A 238 18.36 10.57 -10.42
CA PHE A 238 18.95 9.24 -10.24
C PHE A 238 19.08 8.84 -8.78
N LEU A 239 19.50 9.76 -7.91
CA LEU A 239 19.52 9.52 -6.46
C LEU A 239 18.12 9.20 -5.95
N GLY A 240 17.12 10.00 -6.36
CA GLY A 240 15.73 9.80 -6.01
C GLY A 240 15.18 8.48 -6.53
N ALA A 241 15.52 8.09 -7.77
CA ALA A 241 15.08 6.81 -8.34
C ALA A 241 15.69 5.59 -7.60
N GLY A 242 16.93 5.71 -7.12
CA GLY A 242 17.60 4.64 -6.37
C GLY A 242 17.16 4.52 -4.91
N LEU A 243 16.74 5.61 -4.28
CA LEU A 243 16.43 5.67 -2.86
C LEU A 243 15.31 4.69 -2.42
N PRO A 244 14.18 4.54 -3.14
CA PRO A 244 13.16 3.57 -2.81
C PRO A 244 13.66 2.12 -2.83
N PHE A 245 14.59 1.76 -3.72
CA PHE A 245 15.20 0.43 -3.72
C PHE A 245 16.07 0.20 -2.48
N LEU A 246 16.89 1.19 -2.10
CA LEU A 246 17.67 1.11 -0.88
C LEU A 246 16.77 0.97 0.35
N PHE A 247 15.71 1.78 0.41
CA PHE A 247 14.73 1.72 1.49
C PHE A 247 14.04 0.36 1.56
N ALA A 248 13.61 -0.20 0.42
CA ALA A 248 13.02 -1.53 0.35
C ALA A 248 13.99 -2.60 0.84
N ALA A 249 15.24 -2.57 0.39
CA ALA A 249 16.25 -3.52 0.82
C ALA A 249 16.46 -3.48 2.35
N LEU A 250 16.61 -2.29 2.93
CA LEU A 250 16.79 -2.12 4.37
C LEU A 250 15.61 -2.63 5.18
N THR A 251 14.38 -2.38 4.72
CA THR A 251 13.16 -2.84 5.41
C THR A 251 12.95 -4.35 5.28
N ILE A 252 13.26 -4.96 4.12
CA ILE A 252 13.20 -6.40 3.93
C ILE A 252 14.23 -7.11 4.81
N ASP A 253 15.46 -6.62 4.85
CA ASP A 253 16.52 -7.16 5.70
C ASP A 253 16.17 -7.02 7.19
N ALA A 254 15.52 -5.93 7.59
CA ALA A 254 15.05 -5.71 8.95
C ALA A 254 14.02 -6.77 9.37
N VAL A 255 13.06 -7.09 8.50
CA VAL A 255 12.09 -8.17 8.74
C VAL A 255 12.81 -9.50 8.90
N GLY A 256 13.80 -9.80 8.04
CA GLY A 256 14.61 -11.03 8.14
C GLY A 256 15.36 -11.16 9.47
N ARG A 257 15.95 -10.06 9.97
CA ARG A 257 16.63 -10.05 11.29
C ARG A 257 15.64 -10.25 12.43
N ALA A 258 14.50 -9.58 12.42
CA ALA A 258 13.46 -9.70 13.42
C ALA A 258 12.87 -11.13 13.44
N ALA A 259 12.59 -11.70 12.29
CA ALA A 259 12.11 -13.08 12.15
C ALA A 259 13.13 -14.10 12.70
N THR A 260 14.41 -13.90 12.42
CA THR A 260 15.47 -14.77 12.95
C THR A 260 15.49 -14.74 14.48
N ALA A 261 15.44 -13.56 15.10
CA ALA A 261 15.41 -13.42 16.56
C ALA A 261 14.18 -14.12 17.17
N MET A 262 13.02 -14.02 16.52
CA MET A 262 11.80 -14.71 16.95
C MET A 262 11.92 -16.23 16.84
N ILE A 263 12.48 -16.74 15.73
CA ILE A 263 12.73 -18.18 15.52
C ILE A 263 13.66 -18.73 16.60
N GLU A 264 14.73 -18.01 16.95
CA GLU A 264 15.67 -18.42 17.98
C GLU A 264 14.99 -18.50 19.36
N GLU A 265 14.13 -17.53 19.68
CA GLU A 265 13.37 -17.52 20.93
C GLU A 265 12.38 -18.71 20.99
N VAL A 266 11.64 -18.96 19.92
CA VAL A 266 10.70 -20.11 19.86
C VAL A 266 11.46 -21.42 20.03
N ARG A 267 12.60 -21.59 19.34
CA ARG A 267 13.46 -22.77 19.48
C ARG A 267 14.02 -22.90 20.90
N ARG A 268 14.39 -21.79 21.56
CA ARG A 268 14.81 -21.76 22.96
C ARG A 268 13.69 -22.28 23.87
N GLN A 269 12.47 -21.76 23.70
CA GLN A 269 11.34 -22.18 24.51
C GLN A 269 11.02 -23.67 24.35
N PHE A 270 11.05 -24.20 23.12
CA PHE A 270 10.84 -25.64 22.86
C PHE A 270 11.94 -26.52 23.49
N ARG A 271 13.16 -26.02 23.64
CA ARG A 271 14.25 -26.73 24.29
C ARG A 271 14.20 -26.64 25.81
N ASP A 272 13.91 -25.43 26.32
CA ASP A 272 14.13 -25.09 27.74
C ASP A 272 12.84 -25.21 28.59
N ILE A 273 11.66 -25.27 27.98
CA ILE A 273 10.38 -25.47 28.68
C ILE A 273 9.92 -26.92 28.47
N PRO A 274 10.05 -27.78 29.50
CA PRO A 274 9.67 -29.20 29.38
C PRO A 274 8.19 -29.35 29.02
N GLY A 275 7.91 -30.20 28.04
CA GLY A 275 6.54 -30.51 27.61
C GLY A 275 5.91 -29.49 26.66
N LEU A 276 6.54 -28.33 26.42
CA LEU A 276 6.00 -27.32 25.52
C LEU A 276 5.92 -27.84 24.07
N ARG A 277 7.00 -28.47 23.60
CA ARG A 277 7.06 -29.05 22.25
C ARG A 277 6.02 -30.16 22.02
N ASP A 278 5.72 -30.91 23.07
CA ASP A 278 4.79 -32.04 23.03
C ASP A 278 3.34 -31.64 23.34
N GLY A 279 3.06 -30.35 23.53
CA GLY A 279 1.72 -29.84 23.83
C GLY A 279 1.14 -30.33 25.13
N GLN A 280 1.97 -30.54 26.19
CA GLN A 280 1.49 -31.08 27.46
C GLN A 280 0.48 -30.16 28.11
N PRO A 281 -0.65 -30.67 28.62
CA PRO A 281 -1.66 -29.86 29.30
C PRO A 281 -1.08 -29.02 30.45
N GLY A 282 -1.37 -27.72 30.46
CA GLY A 282 -0.89 -26.78 31.51
C GLY A 282 0.50 -26.21 31.26
N VAL A 283 1.22 -26.63 30.22
CA VAL A 283 2.47 -26.00 29.79
C VAL A 283 2.15 -24.88 28.78
N VAL A 284 2.54 -23.65 29.12
CA VAL A 284 2.29 -22.46 28.29
C VAL A 284 3.59 -21.84 27.81
N PRO A 285 3.66 -21.31 26.57
CA PRO A 285 4.83 -20.58 26.08
C PRO A 285 4.96 -19.21 26.77
N ASP A 286 6.18 -18.67 26.79
CA ASP A 286 6.44 -17.29 27.18
C ASP A 286 6.12 -16.33 26.02
N SER A 287 4.84 -16.08 25.80
CA SER A 287 4.35 -15.17 24.75
C SER A 287 4.79 -13.73 25.00
N ALA A 288 4.92 -13.30 26.28
CA ALA A 288 5.36 -11.97 26.65
C ALA A 288 6.79 -11.69 26.13
N ARG A 289 7.68 -12.68 26.22
CA ARG A 289 9.03 -12.57 25.68
C ARG A 289 9.02 -12.43 24.15
N CYS A 290 8.19 -13.19 23.45
CA CYS A 290 8.04 -13.06 21.99
C CYS A 290 7.54 -11.67 21.59
N VAL A 291 6.53 -11.13 22.29
CA VAL A 291 6.02 -9.77 22.05
C VAL A 291 7.11 -8.72 22.31
N ALA A 292 7.90 -8.88 23.39
CA ALA A 292 9.00 -7.96 23.70
C ALA A 292 10.06 -7.95 22.60
N ILE A 293 10.47 -9.11 22.08
CA ILE A 293 11.44 -9.24 20.99
C ILE A 293 10.91 -8.55 19.72
N SER A 294 9.66 -8.83 19.33
CA SER A 294 9.04 -8.22 18.16
C SER A 294 8.97 -6.70 18.27
N THR A 295 8.56 -6.18 19.44
CA THR A 295 8.43 -4.74 19.68
C THR A 295 9.80 -4.05 19.67
N GLU A 296 10.80 -4.61 20.34
CA GLU A 296 12.16 -4.07 20.38
C GLU A 296 12.77 -4.04 18.97
N ALA A 297 12.64 -5.15 18.21
CA ALA A 297 13.11 -5.24 16.85
C ALA A 297 12.43 -4.19 15.96
N SER A 298 11.10 -4.04 16.02
CA SER A 298 10.36 -3.06 15.21
C SER A 298 10.84 -1.64 15.47
N LEU A 299 11.02 -1.23 16.71
CA LEU A 299 11.49 0.11 17.07
C LEU A 299 12.93 0.36 16.59
N LYS A 300 13.83 -0.59 16.81
CA LYS A 300 15.24 -0.47 16.45
C LYS A 300 15.47 -0.47 14.95
N GLU A 301 14.82 -1.37 14.24
CA GLU A 301 15.02 -1.56 12.81
C GLU A 301 14.42 -0.41 11.97
N MET A 302 13.48 0.36 12.52
CA MET A 302 12.92 1.52 11.84
C MET A 302 13.80 2.78 11.90
N ILE A 303 14.83 2.83 12.74
CA ILE A 303 15.67 4.02 12.91
C ILE A 303 16.36 4.40 11.59
N ILE A 304 17.04 3.45 10.94
CA ILE A 304 17.80 3.71 9.71
C ILE A 304 16.87 4.04 8.54
N PRO A 305 15.88 3.20 8.18
CA PRO A 305 14.97 3.55 7.09
C PRO A 305 14.21 4.85 7.34
N GLY A 306 13.74 5.09 8.57
CA GLY A 306 13.03 6.31 8.94
C GLY A 306 13.92 7.56 8.82
N SER A 307 15.20 7.47 9.18
CA SER A 307 16.14 8.59 9.06
C SER A 307 16.41 8.97 7.60
N LEU A 308 16.40 8.03 6.66
CA LEU A 308 16.60 8.32 5.24
C LEU A 308 15.56 9.30 4.69
N ALA A 309 14.31 9.17 5.12
CA ALA A 309 13.23 10.05 4.68
C ALA A 309 13.42 11.53 5.09
N VAL A 310 14.20 11.77 6.13
CA VAL A 310 14.49 13.12 6.66
C VAL A 310 15.87 13.60 6.24
N VAL A 311 16.91 12.78 6.44
CA VAL A 311 18.29 13.19 6.24
C VAL A 311 18.61 13.41 4.76
N VAL A 312 18.15 12.52 3.88
CA VAL A 312 18.50 12.61 2.45
C VAL A 312 17.99 13.90 1.82
N PRO A 313 16.71 14.30 1.94
CA PRO A 313 16.27 15.56 1.34
C PRO A 313 16.92 16.79 1.99
N LEU A 314 17.24 16.76 3.28
CA LEU A 314 17.97 17.86 3.92
C LEU A 314 19.39 18.00 3.36
N VAL A 315 20.14 16.90 3.29
CA VAL A 315 21.51 16.93 2.76
C VAL A 315 21.53 17.41 1.32
N VAL A 316 20.66 16.86 0.47
CA VAL A 316 20.60 17.25 -0.95
C VAL A 316 20.16 18.70 -1.10
N GLY A 317 19.15 19.15 -0.34
CA GLY A 317 18.64 20.53 -0.42
C GLY A 317 19.65 21.58 0.03
N PHE A 318 20.50 21.28 1.01
CA PHE A 318 21.60 22.17 1.40
C PHE A 318 22.79 22.17 0.43
N ILE A 319 22.90 21.15 -0.42
CA ILE A 319 23.93 21.10 -1.48
C ILE A 319 23.43 21.81 -2.72
N ASP A 320 22.23 21.44 -3.18
CA ASP A 320 21.65 21.98 -4.40
C ASP A 320 20.12 21.77 -4.41
N ILE A 321 19.37 22.86 -4.62
CA ILE A 321 17.91 22.85 -4.54
C ILE A 321 17.27 22.24 -5.81
N ASP A 322 17.89 22.36 -6.97
CA ASP A 322 17.41 21.79 -8.23
C ASP A 322 17.63 20.27 -8.22
N ALA A 323 18.76 19.81 -7.65
CA ALA A 323 18.99 18.40 -7.37
C ALA A 323 17.96 17.83 -6.38
N LEU A 324 17.54 18.59 -5.35
CA LEU A 324 16.46 18.18 -4.46
C LEU A 324 15.14 18.02 -5.21
N GLY A 325 14.84 18.92 -6.12
CA GLY A 325 13.67 18.81 -7.00
C GLY A 325 13.71 17.52 -7.83
N GLY A 326 14.85 17.23 -8.45
CA GLY A 326 15.11 15.99 -9.18
C GLY A 326 14.93 14.75 -8.29
N LEU A 327 15.49 14.77 -7.07
CA LEU A 327 15.38 13.69 -6.09
C LEU A 327 13.92 13.38 -5.71
N LEU A 328 13.13 14.39 -5.45
CA LEU A 328 11.71 14.21 -5.12
C LEU A 328 10.93 13.60 -6.29
N ALA A 329 11.19 14.04 -7.52
CA ALA A 329 10.57 13.51 -8.73
C ALA A 329 10.94 12.04 -8.96
N GLY A 330 12.24 11.71 -8.90
CA GLY A 330 12.74 10.33 -9.06
C GLY A 330 12.19 9.38 -8.00
N ALA A 331 12.22 9.81 -6.74
CA ALA A 331 11.69 9.03 -5.62
C ALA A 331 10.19 8.77 -5.76
N LEU A 332 9.41 9.78 -6.18
CA LEU A 332 7.98 9.65 -6.37
C LEU A 332 7.64 8.57 -7.40
N VAL A 333 8.25 8.64 -8.59
CA VAL A 333 7.94 7.71 -9.69
C VAL A 333 8.33 6.28 -9.32
N THR A 334 9.55 6.09 -8.82
CA THR A 334 10.07 4.76 -8.48
C THR A 334 9.38 4.20 -7.24
N GLY A 335 9.19 5.00 -6.20
CA GLY A 335 8.53 4.58 -4.97
C GLY A 335 7.07 4.22 -5.18
N PHE A 336 6.34 4.96 -6.03
CA PHE A 336 4.99 4.60 -6.45
C PHE A 336 4.97 3.23 -7.13
N ALA A 337 5.84 3.02 -8.12
CA ALA A 337 5.90 1.76 -8.86
C ALA A 337 6.24 0.57 -7.95
N LEU A 338 7.26 0.71 -7.07
CA LEU A 338 7.64 -0.33 -6.11
C LEU A 338 6.54 -0.63 -5.09
N ALA A 339 5.85 0.39 -4.57
CA ALA A 339 4.78 0.18 -3.61
C ALA A 339 3.62 -0.64 -4.19
N ILE A 340 3.16 -0.31 -5.41
CA ILE A 340 2.12 -1.07 -6.12
C ILE A 340 2.59 -2.49 -6.43
N PHE A 341 3.82 -2.63 -6.97
CA PHE A 341 4.41 -3.92 -7.27
C PHE A 341 4.41 -4.83 -6.04
N MET A 342 4.99 -4.36 -4.93
CA MET A 342 5.14 -5.15 -3.72
C MET A 342 3.80 -5.49 -3.06
N ALA A 343 2.88 -4.53 -2.97
CA ALA A 343 1.56 -4.78 -2.40
C ALA A 343 0.78 -5.84 -3.18
N ASN A 344 0.75 -5.72 -4.51
CA ASN A 344 -0.03 -6.63 -5.35
C ASN A 344 0.64 -8.00 -5.51
N ALA A 345 1.98 -8.07 -5.64
CA ALA A 345 2.68 -9.34 -5.68
C ALA A 345 2.51 -10.13 -4.37
N GLY A 346 2.70 -9.45 -3.22
CA GLY A 346 2.56 -10.08 -1.90
C GLY A 346 1.15 -10.59 -1.65
N GLY A 347 0.11 -9.79 -1.91
CA GLY A 347 -1.28 -10.21 -1.78
C GLY A 347 -1.68 -11.35 -2.74
N ALA A 348 -1.08 -11.36 -3.94
CA ALA A 348 -1.35 -12.41 -4.91
C ALA A 348 -0.74 -13.77 -4.52
N TRP A 349 0.49 -13.78 -3.95
CA TRP A 349 1.09 -15.03 -3.44
C TRP A 349 0.30 -15.60 -2.26
N ASP A 350 -0.08 -14.78 -1.31
CA ASP A 350 -0.83 -15.22 -0.14
C ASP A 350 -2.18 -15.82 -0.56
N ASN A 351 -2.94 -15.11 -1.39
CA ASN A 351 -4.21 -15.64 -1.88
C ASN A 351 -4.05 -16.85 -2.81
N ALA A 352 -2.91 -17.02 -3.50
CA ALA A 352 -2.61 -18.26 -4.22
C ALA A 352 -2.40 -19.45 -3.26
N LYS A 353 -1.73 -19.24 -2.13
CA LYS A 353 -1.61 -20.23 -1.04
C LYS A 353 -2.98 -20.59 -0.50
N LYS A 354 -3.83 -19.61 -0.15
CA LYS A 354 -5.20 -19.83 0.35
C LYS A 354 -6.07 -20.56 -0.66
N TYR A 355 -5.94 -20.26 -1.95
CA TYR A 355 -6.64 -20.96 -3.02
C TYR A 355 -6.27 -22.45 -3.08
N ILE A 356 -4.99 -22.79 -2.86
CA ILE A 356 -4.54 -24.17 -2.78
C ILE A 356 -5.07 -24.82 -1.49
N GLU A 357 -5.00 -24.15 -0.35
CA GLU A 357 -5.52 -24.64 0.93
C GLU A 357 -7.01 -24.97 0.89
N ALA A 358 -7.79 -24.24 0.07
CA ALA A 358 -9.21 -24.51 -0.19
C ALA A 358 -9.48 -25.79 -1.00
N GLY A 359 -8.45 -26.60 -1.29
CA GLY A 359 -8.58 -27.91 -1.94
C GLY A 359 -8.16 -27.94 -3.41
N HIS A 360 -7.71 -26.81 -3.97
CA HIS A 360 -7.20 -26.78 -5.34
C HIS A 360 -5.76 -27.29 -5.40
N HIS A 361 -5.31 -27.81 -6.56
CA HIS A 361 -3.92 -28.25 -6.80
C HIS A 361 -3.36 -29.22 -5.75
N GLY A 362 -4.23 -30.07 -5.18
CA GLY A 362 -3.85 -31.07 -4.19
C GLY A 362 -4.07 -30.67 -2.72
N GLY A 363 -4.48 -29.43 -2.45
CA GLY A 363 -4.88 -28.96 -1.12
C GLY A 363 -3.71 -28.76 -0.15
N LYS A 364 -4.05 -28.47 1.11
CA LYS A 364 -3.11 -28.24 2.21
C LYS A 364 -2.16 -29.41 2.41
N GLY A 365 -0.86 -29.14 2.54
CA GLY A 365 0.20 -30.16 2.73
C GLY A 365 0.77 -30.77 1.46
N SER A 366 0.16 -30.53 0.28
CA SER A 366 0.68 -30.93 -1.02
C SER A 366 2.00 -30.24 -1.39
N ASP A 367 2.71 -30.72 -2.41
CA ASP A 367 3.92 -30.05 -2.87
C ASP A 367 3.63 -28.68 -3.50
N PRO A 368 2.53 -28.46 -4.28
CA PRO A 368 2.10 -27.13 -4.65
C PRO A 368 1.83 -26.20 -3.46
N HIS A 369 1.22 -26.70 -2.39
CA HIS A 369 1.03 -25.90 -1.17
C HIS A 369 2.36 -25.48 -0.56
N LYS A 370 3.34 -26.37 -0.42
CA LYS A 370 4.68 -26.03 0.08
C LYS A 370 5.37 -24.98 -0.79
N ALA A 371 5.24 -25.09 -2.12
CA ALA A 371 5.77 -24.09 -3.03
C ALA A 371 5.08 -22.72 -2.89
N ALA A 372 3.76 -22.72 -2.69
CA ALA A 372 3.00 -21.50 -2.45
C ALA A 372 3.35 -20.83 -1.13
N VAL A 373 3.61 -21.61 -0.05
CA VAL A 373 4.09 -21.09 1.25
C VAL A 373 5.43 -20.35 1.09
N VAL A 374 6.33 -20.85 0.23
CA VAL A 374 7.58 -20.12 -0.07
C VAL A 374 7.30 -18.79 -0.76
N GLY A 375 6.36 -18.75 -1.71
CA GLY A 375 5.94 -17.52 -2.37
C GLY A 375 5.34 -16.52 -1.40
N ASP A 376 4.47 -16.97 -0.50
CA ASP A 376 3.86 -16.18 0.56
C ASP A 376 4.91 -15.59 1.52
N THR A 377 5.85 -16.41 1.97
CA THR A 377 6.98 -15.99 2.84
C THR A 377 7.82 -14.87 2.20
N VAL A 378 8.01 -14.89 0.87
CA VAL A 378 8.65 -13.80 0.12
C VAL A 378 7.72 -12.58 0.03
N GLY A 379 6.42 -12.80 -0.09
CA GLY A 379 5.40 -11.78 -0.25
C GLY A 379 5.10 -10.97 1.00
N ASP A 380 5.18 -11.58 2.19
CA ASP A 380 4.85 -10.93 3.46
C ASP A 380 5.67 -9.66 3.72
N PRO A 381 7.02 -9.66 3.64
CA PRO A 381 7.78 -8.42 3.76
C PRO A 381 7.41 -7.36 2.72
N PHE A 382 7.00 -7.80 1.52
CA PHE A 382 6.60 -6.90 0.44
C PHE A 382 5.27 -6.21 0.75
N LYS A 383 4.23 -7.01 1.08
CA LYS A 383 2.88 -6.48 1.26
C LYS A 383 2.69 -5.76 2.59
N ASP A 384 3.35 -6.22 3.68
CA ASP A 384 3.04 -5.78 5.04
C ASP A 384 4.10 -4.85 5.65
N THR A 385 5.29 -4.73 5.04
CA THR A 385 6.35 -3.86 5.53
C THR A 385 6.84 -2.88 4.47
N SER A 386 7.55 -3.33 3.45
CA SER A 386 8.24 -2.45 2.50
C SER A 386 7.27 -1.67 1.61
N GLY A 387 6.25 -2.32 1.07
CA GLY A 387 5.25 -1.67 0.22
C GLY A 387 4.51 -0.52 0.91
N PRO A 388 3.88 -0.74 2.07
CA PRO A 388 3.22 0.33 2.83
C PRO A 388 4.16 1.44 3.28
N ALA A 389 5.40 1.10 3.68
CA ALA A 389 6.39 2.07 4.13
C ALA A 389 6.86 3.03 3.03
N MET A 390 6.81 2.63 1.74
CA MET A 390 7.10 3.52 0.62
C MET A 390 6.21 4.75 0.58
N ASN A 391 4.92 4.60 0.88
CA ASN A 391 3.99 5.71 0.94
C ASN A 391 4.40 6.74 2.00
N ILE A 392 4.90 6.28 3.14
CA ILE A 392 5.40 7.12 4.23
C ILE A 392 6.68 7.82 3.80
N LEU A 393 7.64 7.09 3.21
CA LEU A 393 8.89 7.64 2.68
C LEU A 393 8.63 8.84 1.77
N LEU A 394 7.78 8.66 0.75
CA LEU A 394 7.49 9.70 -0.23
C LEU A 394 6.88 10.95 0.39
N LYS A 395 5.92 10.78 1.30
CA LYS A 395 5.26 11.91 1.97
C LYS A 395 6.19 12.65 2.92
N VAL A 396 6.95 11.93 3.73
CA VAL A 396 7.88 12.55 4.70
C VAL A 396 8.97 13.33 3.97
N MET A 397 9.57 12.78 2.92
CA MET A 397 10.58 13.48 2.12
C MET A 397 10.03 14.80 1.57
N THR A 398 8.83 14.78 0.97
CA THR A 398 8.23 15.97 0.38
C THR A 398 7.85 17.01 1.45
N ILE A 399 7.33 16.58 2.59
CA ILE A 399 7.00 17.47 3.71
C ILE A 399 8.26 18.10 4.30
N VAL A 400 9.31 17.31 4.52
CA VAL A 400 10.60 17.82 5.03
C VAL A 400 11.17 18.87 4.07
N SER A 401 11.17 18.59 2.77
CA SER A 401 11.65 19.55 1.76
C SER A 401 10.84 20.86 1.79
N LEU A 402 9.52 20.76 1.91
CA LEU A 402 8.66 21.94 2.00
C LEU A 402 8.91 22.76 3.27
N VAL A 403 9.02 22.10 4.44
CA VAL A 403 9.24 22.79 5.73
C VAL A 403 10.58 23.51 5.77
N PHE A 404 11.60 22.94 5.17
CA PHE A 404 12.95 23.53 5.15
C PHE A 404 13.23 24.36 3.89
N ALA A 405 12.27 24.59 3.00
CA ALA A 405 12.44 25.29 1.74
C ALA A 405 13.15 26.64 1.89
N SER A 406 12.79 27.44 2.89
CA SER A 406 13.42 28.73 3.17
C SER A 406 14.82 28.63 3.76
N ALA A 407 15.23 27.48 4.24
CA ALA A 407 16.59 27.27 4.77
C ALA A 407 17.57 26.82 3.69
N PHE A 408 17.09 26.39 2.53
CA PHE A 408 17.91 25.97 1.38
C PHE A 408 18.29 27.15 0.47
N VAL A 409 17.60 28.28 0.59
CA VAL A 409 17.82 29.54 -0.13
C VAL A 409 18.69 30.49 0.71
#